data_5852c12f89f30fcb5b2b2109fb9609cd
#
_entry.id   5852c12f89f30fcb5b2b2109fb9609cd
#
_cell.length_a   1.000
_cell.length_b   1.000
_cell.length_c   1.000
_cell.angle_alpha   90.00
_cell.angle_beta   90.00
_cell.angle_gamma   90.00
#
_symmetry.space_group_name_H-M   'P 1'
#
loop_
_entity.id
_entity.type
_entity.pdbx_description
1 polymer ?
#
loop_
_entity_poly.entity_id
_entity_poly.type
_entity_poly.pdbx_seq_one_letter_code
_entity_poly.pdbx_strand_id
1 'polypeptide(L)'
;RRCYIDDHTTDIVKGVTTPLSNLYYSFIVLVCFYLIYRKHKNKELFYLGSIVVIYGIISIWNLGSFEMPISTWQPTTDNQSFILELSQSEFEQINIIYGEGDNNSLVGEYEYQLGVDGIIIEGSNDLSNWDNIVTLDEGPIYEYQSIKGCFNYKYIRINSSSKLNTITEIAFYNKDSIVGTKVYEDEHGGKYPASLVIDEQEMIEIDPIYYDEFFFDEVYHVRNAKEIADGQYMYANTHPLLGTNIIALFIKLFGFSPFVYRLPGVIFGVLIVIAIYYICKKLFDDIYLSCVGAILCTGDFMHLTTSRIGTLEPFSIFFIIMMYYFMVKYYKEDNYKKELINLLLSGIFMGFAISVKWNACYSAVGLAFILFRKLLEKKERVIKTLLWCLLFFVLNPILIYCLCYLPDKVWKDDVWSFKNVFEHNLMMFKYHHELNASHHFESR
;
A
#
# COMPACT_ATOMS: atom_id res chain seq x y z
N ARG A 1 -25.78 35.21 -10.89
CA ARG A 1 -25.17 35.03 -9.53
C ARG A 1 -23.78 34.46 -9.75
N ARG A 2 -22.72 35.18 -9.32
CA ARG A 2 -21.34 34.68 -9.38
C ARG A 2 -21.16 33.66 -8.26
N CYS A 3 -20.91 32.38 -8.61
CA CYS A 3 -20.33 31.41 -7.67
C CYS A 3 -18.90 31.82 -7.36
N TYR A 4 -18.55 31.92 -6.11
CA TYR A 4 -17.17 32.12 -5.67
C TYR A 4 -16.49 30.74 -5.66
N ILE A 5 -15.34 30.67 -6.29
CA ILE A 5 -14.41 29.54 -6.14
C ILE A 5 -13.66 29.83 -4.84
N ASP A 6 -13.92 29.06 -3.80
CA ASP A 6 -13.19 29.16 -2.55
C ASP A 6 -11.85 28.40 -2.65
N ASP A 7 -10.78 29.10 -2.33
CA ASP A 7 -9.41 28.61 -2.34
C ASP A 7 -9.17 27.68 -1.12
N HIS A 8 -8.58 26.53 -1.38
CA HIS A 8 -8.32 25.43 -0.43
C HIS A 8 -7.33 25.80 0.68
N THR A 9 -7.74 26.43 1.77
CA THR A 9 -6.85 26.61 2.93
C THR A 9 -7.42 26.39 4.33
N THR A 10 -8.60 25.84 4.54
CA THR A 10 -9.18 25.85 5.90
C THR A 10 -9.81 24.57 6.46
N ASP A 11 -9.66 23.38 5.91
CA ASP A 11 -10.35 22.20 6.48
C ASP A 11 -9.48 21.00 6.91
N ILE A 12 -8.37 21.29 7.61
CA ILE A 12 -7.63 20.24 8.38
C ILE A 12 -8.40 19.76 9.63
N VAL A 13 -9.58 20.30 9.95
CA VAL A 13 -10.20 20.13 11.28
C VAL A 13 -11.44 19.24 11.30
N LYS A 14 -12.04 18.82 10.19
CA LYS A 14 -13.28 17.99 10.22
C LYS A 14 -13.09 16.51 10.57
N GLY A 15 -11.88 15.96 10.54
CA GLY A 15 -11.58 14.57 10.93
C GLY A 15 -11.54 14.27 12.43
N VAL A 16 -12.01 15.15 13.32
CA VAL A 16 -11.77 15.07 14.78
C VAL A 16 -12.99 14.60 15.58
N THR A 17 -14.02 14.01 15.02
CA THR A 17 -15.26 13.74 15.78
C THR A 17 -15.41 12.34 16.40
N THR A 18 -14.36 11.48 16.44
CA THR A 18 -14.40 10.25 17.24
C THR A 18 -13.25 10.09 18.26
N PRO A 19 -12.75 11.16 18.93
CA PRO A 19 -11.60 11.03 19.84
C PRO A 19 -11.94 10.28 21.14
N LEU A 20 -13.16 10.39 21.62
CA LEU A 20 -13.56 9.87 22.94
C LEU A 20 -13.69 8.36 23.00
N SER A 21 -14.21 7.70 21.97
CA SER A 21 -14.34 6.24 21.93
C SER A 21 -12.98 5.55 21.87
N ASN A 22 -12.05 6.07 21.05
CA ASN A 22 -10.71 5.50 20.90
C ASN A 22 -9.86 5.72 22.16
N LEU A 23 -9.99 6.85 22.84
CA LEU A 23 -9.40 7.09 24.17
C LEU A 23 -9.96 6.11 25.21
N TYR A 24 -11.25 5.82 25.17
CA TYR A 24 -11.89 4.88 26.07
C TYR A 24 -11.38 3.44 25.85
N TYR A 25 -11.31 2.96 24.62
CA TYR A 25 -10.73 1.65 24.31
C TYR A 25 -9.23 1.58 24.68
N SER A 26 -8.48 2.64 24.41
CA SER A 26 -7.08 2.74 24.81
C SER A 26 -6.91 2.63 26.32
N PHE A 27 -7.75 3.31 27.08
CA PHE A 27 -7.77 3.26 28.53
C PHE A 27 -8.11 1.85 29.05
N ILE A 28 -9.12 1.19 28.47
CA ILE A 28 -9.49 -0.20 28.82
C ILE A 28 -8.30 -1.14 28.60
N VAL A 29 -7.64 -1.04 27.43
CA VAL A 29 -6.50 -1.90 27.11
C VAL A 29 -5.35 -1.66 28.09
N LEU A 30 -5.03 -0.40 28.44
CA LEU A 30 -4.00 -0.09 29.44
C LEU A 30 -4.38 -0.61 30.83
N VAL A 31 -5.65 -0.52 31.23
CA VAL A 31 -6.15 -1.11 32.49
C VAL A 31 -6.02 -2.62 32.46
N CYS A 32 -6.36 -3.30 31.38
CA CYS A 32 -6.18 -4.74 31.24
C CYS A 32 -4.68 -5.14 31.38
N PHE A 33 -3.78 -4.39 30.71
CA PHE A 33 -2.32 -4.60 30.87
C PHE A 33 -1.83 -4.38 32.29
N TYR A 34 -2.33 -3.35 32.98
CA TYR A 34 -2.02 -3.10 34.39
C TYR A 34 -2.50 -4.25 35.29
N LEU A 35 -3.72 -4.78 35.07
CA LEU A 35 -4.25 -5.91 35.81
C LEU A 35 -3.44 -7.19 35.57
N ILE A 36 -3.03 -7.45 34.33
CA ILE A 36 -2.12 -8.56 33.97
C ILE A 36 -0.77 -8.39 34.68
N TYR A 37 -0.19 -7.18 34.64
CA TYR A 37 1.04 -6.87 35.38
C TYR A 37 0.91 -7.12 36.88
N ARG A 38 -0.17 -6.61 37.50
CA ARG A 38 -0.43 -6.79 38.94
C ARG A 38 -0.51 -8.26 39.32
N LYS A 39 -1.10 -9.10 38.43
CA LYS A 39 -1.25 -10.54 38.64
C LYS A 39 0.08 -11.30 38.48
N HIS A 40 0.85 -10.99 37.45
CA HIS A 40 2.05 -11.78 37.06
C HIS A 40 3.38 -11.12 37.47
N LYS A 41 3.40 -9.84 37.89
CA LYS A 41 4.56 -9.04 38.25
C LYS A 41 5.69 -9.03 37.20
N ASN A 42 5.35 -9.29 35.92
CA ASN A 42 6.31 -9.28 34.82
C ASN A 42 6.48 -7.85 34.30
N LYS A 43 7.55 -7.17 34.75
CA LYS A 43 7.85 -5.79 34.35
C LYS A 43 8.09 -5.64 32.84
N GLU A 44 8.77 -6.62 32.25
CA GLU A 44 9.09 -6.60 30.83
C GLU A 44 7.82 -6.61 29.96
N LEU A 45 6.90 -7.53 30.24
CA LEU A 45 5.62 -7.62 29.54
C LEU A 45 4.80 -6.34 29.71
N PHE A 46 4.82 -5.74 30.89
CA PHE A 46 4.09 -4.50 31.16
C PHE A 46 4.64 -3.32 30.36
N TYR A 47 5.96 -3.08 30.42
CA TYR A 47 6.56 -1.93 29.73
C TYR A 47 6.50 -2.08 28.21
N LEU A 48 6.93 -3.22 27.67
CA LEU A 48 6.88 -3.46 26.23
C LEU A 48 5.43 -3.47 25.72
N GLY A 49 4.54 -4.16 26.43
CA GLY A 49 3.13 -4.20 26.07
C GLY A 49 2.47 -2.82 26.05
N SER A 50 2.78 -1.95 27.02
CA SER A 50 2.27 -0.57 27.03
C SER A 50 2.78 0.25 25.85
N ILE A 51 4.08 0.17 25.51
CA ILE A 51 4.66 0.86 24.35
C ILE A 51 3.98 0.40 23.07
N VAL A 52 3.85 -0.92 22.87
CA VAL A 52 3.27 -1.54 21.67
C VAL A 52 1.80 -1.16 21.50
N VAL A 53 1.02 -1.19 22.59
CA VAL A 53 -0.41 -0.83 22.55
C VAL A 53 -0.61 0.63 22.22
N ILE A 54 0.13 1.54 22.88
CA ILE A 54 0.04 2.98 22.62
C ILE A 54 0.41 3.27 21.16
N TYR A 55 1.52 2.72 20.67
CA TYR A 55 1.96 2.90 19.29
C TYR A 55 0.94 2.32 18.30
N GLY A 56 0.44 1.11 18.56
CA GLY A 56 -0.56 0.46 17.71
C GLY A 56 -1.85 1.28 17.58
N ILE A 57 -2.34 1.84 18.69
CA ILE A 57 -3.52 2.71 18.69
C ILE A 57 -3.27 3.97 17.86
N ILE A 58 -2.13 4.64 18.07
CA ILE A 58 -1.76 5.83 17.29
C ILE A 58 -1.64 5.49 15.79
N SER A 59 -1.07 4.33 15.47
CA SER A 59 -0.84 3.90 14.08
C SER A 59 -2.12 3.51 13.34
N ILE A 60 -3.15 3.00 14.06
CA ILE A 60 -4.45 2.62 13.48
C ILE A 60 -5.40 3.83 13.39
N TRP A 61 -5.18 4.86 14.19
CA TRP A 61 -6.08 6.01 14.24
C TRP A 61 -6.15 6.71 12.89
N ASN A 62 -7.37 6.86 12.35
CA ASN A 62 -7.61 7.44 11.03
C ASN A 62 -6.68 6.84 9.96
N LEU A 63 -6.60 5.52 9.90
CA LEU A 63 -5.74 4.81 8.95
C LEU A 63 -6.30 4.87 7.53
N GLY A 64 -7.60 4.81 7.38
CA GLY A 64 -8.32 4.83 6.11
C GLY A 64 -9.77 4.42 6.27
N SER A 65 -10.60 4.72 5.27
CA SER A 65 -11.98 4.26 5.19
C SER A 65 -12.06 2.74 5.08
N PHE A 66 -13.17 2.18 5.55
CA PHE A 66 -13.46 0.74 5.44
C PHE A 66 -14.16 0.37 4.14
N GLU A 67 -14.58 1.36 3.39
CA GLU A 67 -15.32 1.23 2.14
C GLU A 67 -14.62 2.02 1.04
N MET A 68 -14.69 1.53 -0.19
CA MET A 68 -14.18 2.17 -1.39
C MET A 68 -14.93 1.58 -2.59
N PRO A 69 -15.39 2.38 -3.55
CA PRO A 69 -15.99 1.87 -4.77
C PRO A 69 -15.03 0.95 -5.53
N ILE A 70 -15.55 -0.17 -6.05
CA ILE A 70 -14.74 -1.19 -6.74
C ILE A 70 -15.33 -1.64 -8.06
N SER A 71 -16.64 -1.47 -8.28
CA SER A 71 -17.25 -1.78 -9.56
C SER A 71 -16.78 -0.77 -10.61
N THR A 72 -16.68 -1.21 -11.87
CA THR A 72 -16.00 -0.39 -12.88
C THR A 72 -16.67 -0.52 -14.22
N TRP A 73 -17.00 0.62 -14.83
CA TRP A 73 -17.28 0.68 -16.25
C TRP A 73 -15.98 0.74 -17.05
N GLN A 74 -15.93 -0.06 -18.12
CA GLN A 74 -14.82 -0.06 -19.06
C GLN A 74 -15.36 -0.05 -20.49
N PRO A 75 -14.96 0.91 -21.35
CA PRO A 75 -15.32 0.91 -22.74
C PRO A 75 -14.70 -0.30 -23.47
N THR A 76 -15.41 -0.81 -24.47
CA THR A 76 -14.92 -1.91 -25.31
C THR A 76 -14.23 -1.41 -26.58
N THR A 77 -14.48 -0.17 -26.93
CA THR A 77 -13.90 0.52 -28.11
C THR A 77 -13.54 1.96 -27.74
N ASP A 78 -12.65 2.56 -28.52
CA ASP A 78 -12.35 3.98 -28.39
C ASP A 78 -13.59 4.84 -28.78
N ASN A 79 -13.68 6.01 -28.17
CA ASN A 79 -14.76 6.97 -28.34
C ASN A 79 -16.16 6.42 -28.01
N GLN A 80 -16.23 5.63 -26.94
CA GLN A 80 -17.48 5.10 -26.40
C GLN A 80 -18.06 6.02 -25.34
N SER A 81 -19.41 6.17 -25.34
CA SER A 81 -20.10 7.03 -24.39
C SER A 81 -21.28 6.37 -23.71
N PHE A 82 -21.71 6.96 -22.61
CA PHE A 82 -23.00 6.69 -21.96
C PHE A 82 -23.62 7.98 -21.46
N ILE A 83 -24.94 7.96 -21.21
CA ILE A 83 -25.72 9.10 -20.75
C ILE A 83 -26.38 8.76 -19.43
N LEU A 84 -26.21 9.66 -18.47
CA LEU A 84 -26.87 9.63 -17.16
C LEU A 84 -28.01 10.65 -17.12
N GLU A 85 -29.14 10.31 -16.52
CA GLU A 85 -30.22 11.23 -16.19
C GLU A 85 -30.22 11.52 -14.69
N LEU A 86 -30.16 12.81 -14.34
CA LEU A 86 -30.20 13.30 -12.95
C LEU A 86 -31.64 13.50 -12.48
N SER A 87 -31.92 13.24 -11.20
CA SER A 87 -33.22 13.48 -10.60
C SER A 87 -33.60 14.97 -10.55
N GLN A 88 -32.60 15.85 -10.46
CA GLN A 88 -32.69 17.30 -10.55
C GLN A 88 -31.60 17.86 -11.44
N SER A 89 -31.84 18.99 -12.11
CA SER A 89 -30.89 19.59 -13.03
C SER A 89 -29.82 20.46 -12.36
N GLU A 90 -30.09 20.98 -11.17
CA GLU A 90 -29.16 21.86 -10.43
C GLU A 90 -28.24 21.01 -9.56
N PHE A 91 -26.92 21.19 -9.72
CA PHE A 91 -25.88 20.59 -8.88
C PHE A 91 -24.64 21.47 -8.84
N GLU A 92 -23.81 21.29 -7.81
CA GLU A 92 -22.65 22.16 -7.53
C GLU A 92 -21.31 21.41 -7.62
N GLN A 93 -21.32 20.06 -7.59
CA GLN A 93 -20.10 19.28 -7.60
C GLN A 93 -20.29 17.94 -8.32
N ILE A 94 -19.24 17.50 -9.01
CA ILE A 94 -19.08 16.17 -9.58
C ILE A 94 -17.85 15.55 -8.92
N ASN A 95 -17.98 14.38 -8.33
CA ASN A 95 -16.85 13.56 -7.89
C ASN A 95 -16.78 12.33 -8.78
N ILE A 96 -15.61 12.06 -9.31
CA ILE A 96 -15.32 10.89 -10.14
C ILE A 96 -14.07 10.19 -9.61
N ILE A 97 -14.10 8.86 -9.59
CA ILE A 97 -12.96 8.03 -9.26
C ILE A 97 -12.72 7.03 -10.39
N TYR A 98 -11.46 6.87 -10.73
CA TYR A 98 -11.01 5.91 -11.73
C TYR A 98 -10.48 4.65 -11.05
N GLY A 99 -10.60 3.51 -11.72
CA GLY A 99 -10.15 2.24 -11.17
C GLY A 99 -9.37 1.39 -12.17
N GLU A 100 -9.19 0.15 -11.82
CA GLU A 100 -8.59 -0.84 -12.71
C GLU A 100 -9.63 -1.41 -13.66
N GLY A 101 -9.24 -1.55 -14.92
CA GLY A 101 -10.00 -2.34 -15.88
C GLY A 101 -9.64 -3.83 -15.82
N ASP A 102 -10.17 -4.60 -16.78
CA ASP A 102 -9.77 -5.98 -16.98
C ASP A 102 -8.39 -6.04 -17.67
N ASN A 103 -7.33 -6.01 -16.87
CA ASN A 103 -5.95 -6.05 -17.35
C ASN A 103 -5.66 -7.34 -18.14
N ASN A 104 -6.40 -8.43 -17.92
CA ASN A 104 -6.23 -9.66 -18.69
C ASN A 104 -6.67 -9.50 -20.16
N SER A 105 -7.62 -8.61 -20.44
CA SER A 105 -8.06 -8.31 -21.81
C SER A 105 -7.12 -7.35 -22.54
N LEU A 106 -6.32 -6.59 -21.80
CA LEU A 106 -5.41 -5.55 -22.31
C LEU A 106 -3.96 -6.02 -22.47
N VAL A 107 -3.65 -7.26 -22.07
CA VAL A 107 -2.30 -7.81 -22.13
C VAL A 107 -1.80 -7.88 -23.58
N GLY A 108 -0.74 -7.13 -23.85
CA GLY A 108 -0.10 -7.02 -25.17
C GLY A 108 -0.17 -5.64 -25.79
N GLU A 109 -0.99 -4.75 -25.28
CA GLU A 109 -1.04 -3.33 -25.61
C GLU A 109 -0.35 -2.56 -24.46
N TYR A 110 1.00 -2.52 -24.50
CA TYR A 110 1.82 -1.92 -23.45
C TYR A 110 1.86 -0.38 -23.53
N GLU A 111 0.73 0.26 -23.37
CA GLU A 111 0.73 1.64 -22.89
C GLU A 111 0.26 1.61 -21.44
N TYR A 112 1.24 1.73 -20.55
CA TYR A 112 1.01 1.82 -19.12
C TYR A 112 0.30 3.14 -18.81
N GLN A 113 -1.04 3.13 -18.77
CA GLN A 113 -1.77 4.27 -18.24
C GLN A 113 -1.74 4.25 -16.72
N LEU A 114 -1.12 5.27 -16.14
CA LEU A 114 -1.18 5.56 -14.71
C LEU A 114 -2.58 6.00 -14.26
N GLY A 115 -3.47 6.28 -15.21
CA GLY A 115 -4.79 6.82 -14.98
C GLY A 115 -5.58 6.96 -16.26
N VAL A 116 -6.43 7.94 -16.31
CA VAL A 116 -7.38 8.24 -17.40
C VAL A 116 -6.86 9.38 -18.26
N ASP A 117 -7.07 9.27 -19.57
CA ASP A 117 -6.73 10.28 -20.55
C ASP A 117 -7.92 10.51 -21.50
N GLY A 118 -8.35 11.76 -21.64
CA GLY A 118 -9.38 12.16 -22.60
C GLY A 118 -10.79 11.70 -22.24
N ILE A 119 -11.23 11.79 -20.99
CA ILE A 119 -12.64 11.70 -20.62
C ILE A 119 -13.28 13.08 -20.73
N ILE A 120 -14.36 13.17 -21.52
CA ILE A 120 -15.14 14.39 -21.71
C ILE A 120 -16.47 14.23 -20.98
N ILE A 121 -16.79 15.17 -20.09
CA ILE A 121 -18.08 15.26 -19.39
C ILE A 121 -18.86 16.43 -19.99
N GLU A 122 -20.03 16.13 -20.53
CA GLU A 122 -20.91 17.10 -21.19
C GLU A 122 -22.29 17.10 -20.54
N GLY A 123 -22.92 18.27 -20.51
CA GLY A 123 -24.26 18.47 -19.98
C GLY A 123 -25.29 18.90 -21.04
N SER A 124 -26.53 18.42 -20.91
CA SER A 124 -27.64 18.80 -21.77
C SER A 124 -28.97 18.84 -21.00
N ASN A 125 -29.92 19.65 -21.50
CA ASN A 125 -31.30 19.65 -21.03
C ASN A 125 -32.30 19.08 -22.05
N ASP A 126 -31.86 18.86 -23.29
CA ASP A 126 -32.74 18.48 -24.41
C ASP A 126 -32.24 17.29 -25.25
N LEU A 127 -31.08 16.70 -24.84
CA LEU A 127 -30.38 15.61 -25.55
C LEU A 127 -29.89 15.94 -26.94
N SER A 128 -30.05 17.20 -27.38
CA SER A 128 -29.69 17.66 -28.73
C SER A 128 -28.51 18.61 -28.70
N ASN A 129 -28.47 19.47 -27.68
CA ASN A 129 -27.39 20.44 -27.49
C ASN A 129 -26.59 20.04 -26.27
N TRP A 130 -25.28 19.88 -26.44
CA TRP A 130 -24.36 19.45 -25.41
C TRP A 130 -23.30 20.51 -25.13
N ASP A 131 -23.18 20.92 -23.88
CA ASP A 131 -22.17 21.84 -23.42
C ASP A 131 -21.04 21.05 -22.74
N ASN A 132 -19.79 21.32 -23.09
CA ASN A 132 -18.65 20.74 -22.40
C ASN A 132 -18.55 21.30 -20.99
N ILE A 133 -18.68 20.44 -19.99
CA ILE A 133 -18.46 20.77 -18.57
C ILE A 133 -16.97 20.74 -18.24
N VAL A 134 -16.30 19.64 -18.60
CA VAL A 134 -14.87 19.43 -18.33
C VAL A 134 -14.31 18.37 -19.28
N THR A 135 -13.04 18.53 -19.62
CA THR A 135 -12.23 17.47 -20.23
C THR A 135 -11.14 17.06 -19.24
N LEU A 136 -11.08 15.79 -18.93
CA LEU A 136 -10.14 15.21 -17.98
C LEU A 136 -9.06 14.49 -18.80
N ASP A 137 -7.89 15.12 -18.91
CA ASP A 137 -6.79 14.64 -19.73
C ASP A 137 -5.84 13.72 -18.96
N GLU A 138 -5.78 13.85 -17.62
CA GLU A 138 -4.97 13.03 -16.75
C GLU A 138 -5.67 12.81 -15.39
N GLY A 139 -5.56 11.62 -14.85
CA GLY A 139 -6.08 11.31 -13.52
C GLY A 139 -5.59 9.97 -13.02
N PRO A 140 -4.94 9.91 -11.84
CA PRO A 140 -4.50 8.63 -11.26
C PRO A 140 -5.69 7.77 -10.86
N ILE A 141 -5.48 6.45 -10.85
CA ILE A 141 -6.51 5.51 -10.38
C ILE A 141 -6.65 5.57 -8.87
N TYR A 142 -7.87 5.33 -8.38
CA TYR A 142 -8.24 5.34 -6.96
C TYR A 142 -7.91 6.65 -6.24
N GLU A 143 -7.85 7.76 -6.98
CA GLU A 143 -7.85 9.12 -6.47
C GLU A 143 -9.08 9.85 -7.01
N TYR A 144 -9.71 10.66 -6.16
CA TYR A 144 -10.90 11.40 -6.54
C TYR A 144 -10.56 12.65 -7.33
N GLN A 145 -11.32 12.89 -8.38
CA GLN A 145 -11.33 14.18 -9.06
C GLN A 145 -12.65 14.89 -8.76
N SER A 146 -12.55 16.06 -8.11
CA SER A 146 -13.70 16.87 -7.73
C SER A 146 -13.80 18.10 -8.62
N ILE A 147 -14.89 18.22 -9.37
CA ILE A 147 -15.19 19.34 -10.24
C ILE A 147 -16.28 20.18 -9.59
N LYS A 148 -15.94 21.36 -9.09
CA LYS A 148 -16.87 22.28 -8.42
C LYS A 148 -17.32 23.39 -9.35
N GLY A 149 -18.64 23.69 -9.33
CA GLY A 149 -19.24 24.73 -10.18
C GLY A 149 -20.72 24.91 -9.89
N CYS A 150 -21.37 25.73 -10.69
CA CYS A 150 -22.84 25.84 -10.67
C CYS A 150 -23.37 25.30 -11.99
N PHE A 151 -23.91 24.11 -11.95
CA PHE A 151 -24.37 23.37 -13.14
C PHE A 151 -25.88 23.29 -13.14
N ASN A 152 -26.46 23.29 -14.33
CA ASN A 152 -27.91 23.15 -14.54
C ASN A 152 -28.17 22.31 -15.78
N TYR A 153 -27.99 20.99 -15.64
CA TYR A 153 -28.17 20.00 -16.71
C TYR A 153 -28.97 18.80 -16.22
N LYS A 154 -29.94 18.38 -17.00
CA LYS A 154 -30.77 17.21 -16.73
C LYS A 154 -30.08 15.91 -17.14
N TYR A 155 -29.26 15.95 -18.16
CA TYR A 155 -28.55 14.82 -18.73
C TYR A 155 -27.07 15.10 -18.77
N ILE A 156 -26.29 14.09 -18.38
CA ILE A 156 -24.83 14.12 -18.41
C ILE A 156 -24.35 13.03 -19.33
N ARG A 157 -23.56 13.38 -20.34
CA ARG A 157 -22.89 12.43 -21.23
C ARG A 157 -21.43 12.32 -20.81
N ILE A 158 -20.96 11.10 -20.67
CA ILE A 158 -19.57 10.79 -20.41
C ILE A 158 -19.03 10.07 -21.64
N ASN A 159 -18.02 10.66 -22.25
CA ASN A 159 -17.39 10.17 -23.45
C ASN A 159 -15.93 9.84 -23.16
N SER A 160 -15.51 8.61 -23.41
CA SER A 160 -14.14 8.15 -23.26
C SER A 160 -13.44 8.09 -24.61
N SER A 161 -12.33 8.80 -24.77
CA SER A 161 -11.51 8.77 -25.98
C SER A 161 -10.81 7.42 -26.20
N SER A 162 -10.55 6.67 -25.13
CA SER A 162 -9.78 5.43 -25.15
C SER A 162 -10.52 4.28 -24.47
N LYS A 163 -10.43 3.07 -25.06
CA LYS A 163 -10.89 1.82 -24.44
C LYS A 163 -10.11 1.43 -23.17
N LEU A 164 -8.98 2.09 -22.90
CA LEU A 164 -8.15 1.85 -21.72
C LEU A 164 -8.65 2.63 -20.49
N ASN A 165 -9.49 3.62 -20.70
CA ASN A 165 -10.07 4.40 -19.60
C ASN A 165 -11.07 3.55 -18.81
N THR A 166 -11.06 3.72 -17.50
CA THR A 166 -11.97 3.03 -16.60
C THR A 166 -12.53 4.00 -15.58
N ILE A 167 -13.82 3.95 -15.36
CA ILE A 167 -14.49 4.76 -14.33
C ILE A 167 -15.07 3.81 -13.31
N THR A 168 -14.66 3.97 -12.07
CA THR A 168 -15.18 3.16 -10.97
C THR A 168 -16.50 3.72 -10.49
N GLU A 169 -16.55 5.02 -10.18
CA GLU A 169 -17.78 5.60 -9.67
C GLU A 169 -17.86 7.10 -10.00
N ILE A 170 -19.09 7.64 -10.14
CA ILE A 170 -19.36 9.06 -10.29
C ILE A 170 -20.56 9.47 -9.44
N ALA A 171 -20.41 10.58 -8.71
CA ALA A 171 -21.49 11.16 -7.91
C ALA A 171 -21.65 12.64 -8.21
N PHE A 172 -22.90 13.11 -8.16
CA PHE A 172 -23.29 14.50 -8.34
C PHE A 172 -23.86 15.02 -7.03
N TYR A 173 -23.46 16.22 -6.61
CA TYR A 173 -23.89 16.80 -5.37
C TYR A 173 -24.53 18.16 -5.57
N ASN A 174 -25.62 18.37 -4.85
CA ASN A 174 -26.21 19.68 -4.63
C ASN A 174 -26.12 19.99 -3.13
N LYS A 175 -25.27 20.93 -2.78
CA LYS A 175 -24.84 21.14 -1.39
C LYS A 175 -24.28 19.83 -0.80
N ASP A 176 -24.84 19.40 0.33
CA ASP A 176 -24.42 18.20 1.04
C ASP A 176 -25.22 16.93 0.66
N SER A 177 -25.96 16.96 -0.45
CA SER A 177 -26.84 15.86 -0.84
C SER A 177 -26.49 15.29 -2.21
N ILE A 178 -26.43 13.96 -2.30
CA ILE A 178 -26.25 13.24 -3.56
C ILE A 178 -27.48 13.48 -4.43
N VAL A 179 -27.26 13.83 -5.70
CA VAL A 179 -28.31 13.93 -6.71
C VAL A 179 -28.57 12.54 -7.29
N GLY A 180 -29.78 12.03 -7.10
CA GLY A 180 -30.16 10.72 -7.60
C GLY A 180 -29.91 10.61 -9.10
N THR A 181 -29.23 9.56 -9.53
CA THR A 181 -28.75 9.35 -10.89
C THR A 181 -29.22 8.00 -11.41
N LYS A 182 -29.53 7.91 -12.70
CA LYS A 182 -29.81 6.65 -13.39
C LYS A 182 -29.20 6.66 -14.79
N VAL A 183 -28.91 5.50 -15.32
CA VAL A 183 -28.48 5.36 -16.72
C VAL A 183 -29.66 5.66 -17.62
N TYR A 184 -29.50 6.61 -18.55
CA TYR A 184 -30.47 6.93 -19.58
C TYR A 184 -30.18 6.15 -20.86
N GLU A 185 -28.93 6.14 -21.29
CA GLU A 185 -28.47 5.43 -22.49
C GLU A 185 -27.07 4.86 -22.24
N ASP A 186 -26.86 3.61 -22.65
CA ASP A 186 -25.56 2.94 -22.64
C ASP A 186 -25.38 2.34 -24.03
N GLU A 187 -24.45 2.89 -24.81
CA GLU A 187 -24.23 2.50 -26.21
C GLU A 187 -23.87 1.02 -26.37
N HIS A 188 -23.32 0.42 -25.34
CA HIS A 188 -22.90 -0.99 -25.38
C HIS A 188 -23.17 -1.65 -24.03
N GLY A 189 -24.33 -2.23 -23.85
CA GLY A 189 -24.59 -3.17 -22.74
C GLY A 189 -23.60 -4.33 -22.78
N GLY A 190 -22.39 -4.09 -22.28
CA GLY A 190 -21.26 -5.00 -22.32
C GLY A 190 -21.02 -5.71 -21.01
N LYS A 191 -19.87 -6.33 -20.90
CA LYS A 191 -19.37 -6.99 -19.67
C LYS A 191 -19.31 -6.03 -18.48
N TYR A 192 -19.15 -4.72 -18.75
CA TYR A 192 -19.05 -3.65 -17.78
C TYR A 192 -20.03 -2.52 -18.15
N PRO A 193 -21.32 -2.65 -17.80
CA PRO A 193 -22.34 -1.66 -18.16
C PRO A 193 -22.15 -0.35 -17.38
N ALA A 194 -22.68 0.76 -17.94
CA ALA A 194 -22.63 2.08 -17.32
C ALA A 194 -23.35 2.17 -15.94
N SER A 195 -24.19 1.19 -15.60
CA SER A 195 -24.79 1.13 -14.27
C SER A 195 -23.77 0.92 -13.16
N LEU A 196 -22.58 0.40 -13.48
CA LEU A 196 -21.49 0.19 -12.52
C LEU A 196 -20.77 1.49 -12.12
N VAL A 197 -21.08 2.63 -12.71
CA VAL A 197 -20.52 3.93 -12.30
C VAL A 197 -21.43 4.73 -11.38
N ILE A 198 -22.57 4.16 -10.97
CA ILE A 198 -23.56 4.82 -10.11
C ILE A 198 -24.16 3.87 -9.07
N ASP A 199 -23.59 2.67 -8.88
CA ASP A 199 -24.13 1.66 -7.97
C ASP A 199 -23.51 1.74 -6.55
N GLU A 200 -22.41 2.46 -6.40
CA GLU A 200 -21.70 2.65 -5.13
C GLU A 200 -21.58 4.13 -4.71
N GLN A 201 -22.47 5.02 -5.22
CA GLN A 201 -22.40 6.48 -4.97
C GLN A 201 -22.41 6.87 -3.49
N GLU A 202 -23.02 6.06 -2.63
CA GLU A 202 -23.06 6.30 -1.18
C GLU A 202 -21.68 6.14 -0.51
N MET A 203 -20.71 5.49 -1.20
CA MET A 203 -19.34 5.33 -0.71
C MET A 203 -18.44 6.53 -1.03
N ILE A 204 -18.91 7.45 -1.90
CA ILE A 204 -18.14 8.64 -2.27
C ILE A 204 -18.37 9.75 -1.26
N GLU A 205 -17.28 10.25 -0.69
CA GLU A 205 -17.32 11.44 0.16
C GLU A 205 -17.43 12.71 -0.69
N ILE A 206 -18.11 13.74 -0.14
CA ILE A 206 -18.26 15.03 -0.82
C ILE A 206 -16.92 15.74 -0.97
N ASP A 207 -16.15 15.75 0.10
CA ASP A 207 -14.78 16.30 0.14
C ASP A 207 -13.80 15.16 0.49
N PRO A 208 -13.44 14.32 -0.50
CA PRO A 208 -12.53 13.19 -0.26
C PRO A 208 -11.13 13.68 0.13
N ILE A 209 -10.49 12.92 0.99
CA ILE A 209 -9.14 13.19 1.49
C ILE A 209 -8.30 11.91 1.41
N TYR A 210 -7.01 11.98 1.71
CA TYR A 210 -6.11 10.81 1.76
C TYR A 210 -6.58 9.65 2.66
N TYR A 211 -7.62 9.85 3.45
CA TYR A 211 -8.30 8.81 4.20
C TYR A 211 -9.09 7.87 3.29
N ASP A 212 -9.62 8.38 2.17
CA ASP A 212 -10.58 7.71 1.29
C ASP A 212 -9.97 7.24 -0.04
N GLU A 213 -8.76 7.67 -0.36
CA GLU A 213 -8.12 7.48 -1.66
C GLU A 213 -6.66 7.02 -1.54
N PHE A 214 -6.04 6.70 -2.68
CA PHE A 214 -4.62 6.39 -2.72
C PHE A 214 -3.77 7.61 -2.35
N PHE A 215 -2.66 7.34 -1.71
CA PHE A 215 -1.69 8.33 -1.33
C PHE A 215 -0.27 7.87 -1.67
N PHE A 216 0.50 8.74 -2.32
CA PHE A 216 1.90 8.52 -2.66
C PHE A 216 2.11 7.26 -3.51
N ASP A 217 3.01 6.35 -3.13
CA ASP A 217 3.36 5.14 -3.87
C ASP A 217 2.27 4.03 -3.80
N GLU A 218 1.14 4.28 -3.15
CA GLU A 218 0.02 3.33 -3.14
C GLU A 218 -0.49 3.04 -4.56
N VAL A 219 -0.44 4.04 -5.45
CA VAL A 219 -0.80 3.89 -6.87
C VAL A 219 0.00 2.79 -7.59
N TYR A 220 1.19 2.45 -7.12
CA TYR A 220 2.01 1.36 -7.66
C TYR A 220 1.87 0.07 -6.85
N HIS A 221 2.07 0.15 -5.54
CA HIS A 221 2.19 -1.03 -4.69
C HIS A 221 0.85 -1.65 -4.34
N VAL A 222 -0.14 -0.83 -4.00
CA VAL A 222 -1.48 -1.30 -3.66
C VAL A 222 -2.23 -1.72 -4.92
N ARG A 223 -2.07 -1.00 -6.04
CA ARG A 223 -2.57 -1.42 -7.34
C ARG A 223 -2.09 -2.83 -7.69
N ASN A 224 -0.78 -3.05 -7.73
CA ASN A 224 -0.23 -4.38 -7.98
C ASN A 224 -0.77 -5.44 -7.00
N ALA A 225 -0.93 -5.08 -5.73
CA ALA A 225 -1.46 -6.01 -4.73
C ALA A 225 -2.92 -6.38 -4.99
N LYS A 226 -3.74 -5.43 -5.45
CA LYS A 226 -5.12 -5.70 -5.85
C LYS A 226 -5.16 -6.58 -7.09
N GLU A 227 -4.39 -6.27 -8.13
CA GLU A 227 -4.27 -7.08 -9.35
C GLU A 227 -3.87 -8.53 -9.02
N ILE A 228 -2.91 -8.75 -8.12
CA ILE A 228 -2.53 -10.08 -7.62
C ILE A 228 -3.71 -10.74 -6.88
N ALA A 229 -4.41 -10.02 -6.00
CA ALA A 229 -5.53 -10.55 -5.24
C ALA A 229 -6.68 -11.01 -6.16
N ASP A 230 -6.92 -10.28 -7.24
CA ASP A 230 -7.93 -10.55 -8.26
C ASP A 230 -7.45 -11.56 -9.33
N GLY A 231 -6.19 -12.00 -9.25
CA GLY A 231 -5.59 -12.91 -10.21
C GLY A 231 -5.38 -12.30 -11.60
N GLN A 232 -5.16 -11.00 -11.65
CA GLN A 232 -4.84 -10.24 -12.85
C GLN A 232 -3.32 -10.10 -13.03
N TYR A 233 -2.91 -9.64 -14.22
CA TYR A 233 -1.51 -9.28 -14.47
C TYR A 233 -1.17 -7.96 -13.79
N MET A 234 0.02 -7.90 -13.18
CA MET A 234 0.47 -6.69 -12.50
C MET A 234 0.80 -5.56 -13.49
N TYR A 235 0.40 -4.35 -13.11
CA TYR A 235 0.71 -3.12 -13.81
C TYR A 235 2.23 -2.82 -13.84
N ALA A 236 2.90 -2.89 -12.69
CA ALA A 236 4.28 -2.45 -12.54
C ALA A 236 5.18 -3.53 -11.93
N ASN A 237 6.27 -3.86 -12.63
CA ASN A 237 7.25 -4.85 -12.22
C ASN A 237 8.57 -4.20 -11.78
N THR A 238 8.50 -3.27 -10.81
CA THR A 238 9.65 -2.47 -10.38
C THR A 238 10.34 -2.97 -9.12
N HIS A 239 9.68 -3.83 -8.35
CA HIS A 239 10.18 -4.38 -7.09
C HIS A 239 9.94 -5.89 -6.97
N PRO A 240 10.73 -6.61 -6.12
CA PRO A 240 10.43 -7.99 -5.76
C PRO A 240 9.08 -8.11 -5.06
N LEU A 241 8.45 -9.29 -5.12
CA LEU A 241 7.01 -9.44 -4.91
C LEU A 241 6.56 -9.68 -3.47
N LEU A 242 7.45 -10.01 -2.53
CA LEU A 242 7.03 -10.41 -1.17
C LEU A 242 6.20 -9.34 -0.46
N GLY A 243 6.61 -8.07 -0.53
CA GLY A 243 5.87 -6.98 0.13
C GLY A 243 4.48 -6.79 -0.48
N THR A 244 4.39 -6.78 -1.80
CA THR A 244 3.14 -6.71 -2.56
C THR A 244 2.23 -7.89 -2.26
N ASN A 245 2.78 -9.11 -2.17
CA ASN A 245 2.02 -10.32 -1.81
C ASN A 245 1.46 -10.28 -0.38
N ILE A 246 2.17 -9.63 0.55
CA ILE A 246 1.64 -9.42 1.90
C ILE A 246 0.41 -8.52 1.85
N ILE A 247 0.45 -7.41 1.12
CA ILE A 247 -0.70 -6.51 0.95
C ILE A 247 -1.84 -7.24 0.23
N ALA A 248 -1.54 -7.95 -0.87
CA ALA A 248 -2.51 -8.74 -1.63
C ALA A 248 -3.23 -9.79 -0.78
N LEU A 249 -2.52 -10.43 0.15
CA LEU A 249 -3.13 -11.38 1.08
C LEU A 249 -4.20 -10.71 1.96
N PHE A 250 -3.96 -9.51 2.45
CA PHE A 250 -4.94 -8.78 3.26
C PHE A 250 -6.14 -8.35 2.42
N ILE A 251 -5.91 -7.83 1.21
CA ILE A 251 -7.00 -7.50 0.26
C ILE A 251 -7.85 -8.74 -0.03
N LYS A 252 -7.23 -9.88 -0.29
CA LYS A 252 -7.94 -11.13 -0.58
C LYS A 252 -8.77 -11.65 0.61
N LEU A 253 -8.31 -11.42 1.84
CA LEU A 253 -8.98 -11.92 3.05
C LEU A 253 -10.07 -10.97 3.57
N PHE A 254 -9.90 -9.66 3.42
CA PHE A 254 -10.72 -8.65 4.08
C PHE A 254 -11.40 -7.69 3.11
N GLY A 255 -11.18 -7.82 1.80
CA GLY A 255 -11.70 -6.89 0.79
C GLY A 255 -10.73 -5.74 0.49
N PHE A 256 -11.11 -4.90 -0.48
CA PHE A 256 -10.30 -3.77 -0.93
C PHE A 256 -10.83 -2.46 -0.32
N SER A 257 -10.04 -1.83 0.52
CA SER A 257 -10.32 -0.50 1.08
C SER A 257 -9.05 0.12 1.65
N PRO A 258 -8.99 1.45 1.83
CA PRO A 258 -7.86 2.16 2.42
C PRO A 258 -7.39 1.58 3.75
N PHE A 259 -8.31 1.25 4.65
CA PHE A 259 -7.97 0.61 5.92
C PHE A 259 -7.29 -0.74 5.72
N VAL A 260 -7.83 -1.58 4.84
CA VAL A 260 -7.36 -2.96 4.65
C VAL A 260 -5.97 -3.01 4.03
N TYR A 261 -5.71 -2.24 2.97
CA TYR A 261 -4.40 -2.31 2.31
C TYR A 261 -3.28 -1.59 3.09
N ARG A 262 -3.61 -0.68 4.04
CA ARG A 262 -2.66 -0.03 4.95
C ARG A 262 -2.37 -0.84 6.22
N LEU A 263 -3.31 -1.69 6.65
CA LEU A 263 -3.20 -2.46 7.89
C LEU A 263 -1.94 -3.34 7.98
N PRO A 264 -1.47 -4.04 6.93
CA PRO A 264 -0.21 -4.78 6.96
C PRO A 264 0.99 -3.91 7.35
N GLY A 265 1.06 -2.68 6.81
CA GLY A 265 2.10 -1.71 7.16
C GLY A 265 2.11 -1.39 8.65
N VAL A 266 0.94 -1.15 9.25
CA VAL A 266 0.80 -0.90 10.69
C VAL A 266 1.25 -2.11 11.52
N ILE A 267 0.85 -3.32 11.14
CA ILE A 267 1.26 -4.54 11.84
C ILE A 267 2.78 -4.68 11.83
N PHE A 268 3.42 -4.49 10.68
CA PHE A 268 4.87 -4.56 10.58
C PHE A 268 5.55 -3.39 11.29
N GLY A 269 4.96 -2.19 11.31
CA GLY A 269 5.42 -1.06 12.12
C GLY A 269 5.45 -1.40 13.61
N VAL A 270 4.43 -2.03 14.13
CA VAL A 270 4.40 -2.54 15.52
C VAL A 270 5.46 -3.62 15.74
N LEU A 271 5.62 -4.55 14.80
CA LEU A 271 6.64 -5.60 14.88
C LEU A 271 8.07 -5.01 14.86
N ILE A 272 8.31 -3.91 14.15
CA ILE A 272 9.58 -3.17 14.18
C ILE A 272 9.88 -2.67 15.60
N VAL A 273 8.92 -2.05 16.28
CA VAL A 273 9.08 -1.57 17.66
C VAL A 273 9.46 -2.73 18.59
N ILE A 274 8.80 -3.87 18.47
CA ILE A 274 9.09 -5.08 19.22
C ILE A 274 10.51 -5.60 18.89
N ALA A 275 10.88 -5.63 17.64
CA ALA A 275 12.19 -6.11 17.19
C ALA A 275 13.33 -5.20 17.70
N ILE A 276 13.14 -3.87 17.66
CA ILE A 276 14.08 -2.90 18.25
C ILE A 276 14.24 -3.12 19.76
N TYR A 277 13.15 -3.34 20.48
CA TYR A 277 13.22 -3.67 21.89
C TYR A 277 14.13 -4.89 22.13
N TYR A 278 13.91 -5.99 21.41
CA TYR A 278 14.67 -7.22 21.62
C TYR A 278 16.12 -7.13 21.14
N ILE A 279 16.43 -6.37 20.10
CA ILE A 279 17.83 -6.14 19.68
C ILE A 279 18.56 -5.31 20.74
N CYS A 280 17.96 -4.25 21.28
CA CYS A 280 18.50 -3.46 22.39
C CYS A 280 18.70 -4.31 23.62
N LYS A 281 17.72 -5.15 23.98
CA LYS A 281 17.85 -6.06 25.11
C LYS A 281 18.99 -7.05 24.93
N LYS A 282 19.17 -7.56 23.70
CA LYS A 282 20.30 -8.46 23.43
C LYS A 282 21.65 -7.73 23.47
N LEU A 283 21.70 -6.45 23.13
CA LEU A 283 22.92 -5.65 23.16
C LEU A 283 23.31 -5.22 24.57
N PHE A 284 22.37 -4.68 25.34
CA PHE A 284 22.60 -4.00 26.60
C PHE A 284 22.29 -4.86 27.85
N ASP A 285 21.50 -5.92 27.69
CA ASP A 285 20.98 -6.79 28.74
C ASP A 285 20.24 -6.02 29.87
N ASP A 286 19.58 -4.93 29.49
CA ASP A 286 18.85 -4.04 30.40
C ASP A 286 17.46 -3.75 29.84
N ILE A 287 16.42 -3.86 30.70
CA ILE A 287 15.01 -3.64 30.30
C ILE A 287 14.76 -2.17 30.01
N TYR A 288 15.33 -1.24 30.80
CA TYR A 288 15.03 0.18 30.64
C TYR A 288 15.68 0.75 29.39
N LEU A 289 16.96 0.40 29.12
CA LEU A 289 17.60 0.77 27.85
C LEU A 289 16.88 0.18 26.63
N SER A 290 16.32 -1.02 26.76
CA SER A 290 15.50 -1.62 25.70
C SER A 290 14.19 -0.85 25.47
N CYS A 291 13.54 -0.40 26.55
CA CYS A 291 12.37 0.47 26.45
C CYS A 291 12.72 1.83 25.82
N VAL A 292 13.85 2.42 26.16
CA VAL A 292 14.32 3.68 25.54
C VAL A 292 14.48 3.50 24.04
N GLY A 293 15.12 2.41 23.58
CA GLY A 293 15.25 2.11 22.15
C GLY A 293 13.89 1.97 21.45
N ALA A 294 12.94 1.25 22.06
CA ALA A 294 11.58 1.11 21.53
C ALA A 294 10.83 2.45 21.49
N ILE A 295 10.91 3.27 22.54
CA ILE A 295 10.26 4.59 22.63
C ILE A 295 10.85 5.54 21.57
N LEU A 296 12.16 5.57 21.38
CA LEU A 296 12.79 6.36 20.33
C LEU A 296 12.28 5.96 18.92
N CYS A 297 12.11 4.65 18.68
CA CYS A 297 11.53 4.14 17.45
C CYS A 297 10.08 4.59 17.27
N THR A 298 9.25 4.55 18.33
CA THR A 298 7.85 5.03 18.24
C THR A 298 7.73 6.53 18.05
N GLY A 299 8.74 7.30 18.47
CA GLY A 299 8.81 8.75 18.31
C GLY A 299 9.36 9.19 16.93
N ASP A 300 9.82 8.28 16.09
CA ASP A 300 10.28 8.57 14.75
C ASP A 300 9.06 8.78 13.82
N PHE A 301 8.92 10.02 13.34
CA PHE A 301 7.80 10.39 12.47
C PHE A 301 7.85 9.66 11.12
N MET A 302 9.03 9.43 10.55
CA MET A 302 9.18 8.69 9.30
C MET A 302 8.71 7.23 9.48
N HIS A 303 9.10 6.58 10.58
CA HIS A 303 8.63 5.24 10.89
C HIS A 303 7.10 5.18 11.02
N LEU A 304 6.49 6.12 11.72
CA LEU A 304 5.04 6.20 11.87
C LEU A 304 4.36 6.41 10.51
N THR A 305 4.82 7.37 9.71
CA THR A 305 4.22 7.72 8.42
C THR A 305 4.31 6.56 7.43
N THR A 306 5.50 5.99 7.24
CA THR A 306 5.68 4.88 6.30
C THR A 306 4.92 3.61 6.72
N SER A 307 4.68 3.42 8.02
CA SER A 307 3.88 2.29 8.52
C SER A 307 2.38 2.45 8.26
N ARG A 308 1.90 3.65 7.92
CA ARG A 308 0.48 3.97 7.71
C ARG A 308 0.09 4.12 6.25
N ILE A 309 1.01 3.86 5.35
CA ILE A 309 0.82 3.92 3.89
C ILE A 309 1.00 2.52 3.33
N GLY A 310 0.28 2.19 2.26
CA GLY A 310 0.39 0.90 1.56
C GLY A 310 1.68 0.77 0.75
N THR A 311 2.85 0.85 1.42
CA THR A 311 4.18 0.81 0.83
C THR A 311 5.00 -0.39 1.31
N LEU A 312 6.17 -0.61 0.72
CA LEU A 312 6.99 -1.81 0.98
C LEU A 312 7.99 -1.63 2.13
N GLU A 313 8.22 -0.39 2.58
CA GLU A 313 9.25 -0.04 3.57
C GLU A 313 9.10 -0.80 4.90
N PRO A 314 7.93 -0.87 5.54
CA PRO A 314 7.79 -1.52 6.82
C PRO A 314 8.19 -3.00 6.79
N PHE A 315 7.86 -3.69 5.70
CA PHE A 315 8.22 -5.11 5.53
C PHE A 315 9.73 -5.28 5.41
N SER A 316 10.38 -4.49 4.53
CA SER A 316 11.82 -4.55 4.30
C SER A 316 12.59 -4.23 5.59
N ILE A 317 12.23 -3.15 6.28
CA ILE A 317 12.89 -2.71 7.53
C ILE A 317 12.74 -3.77 8.62
N PHE A 318 11.55 -4.33 8.82
CA PHE A 318 11.32 -5.40 9.79
C PHE A 318 12.24 -6.59 9.54
N PHE A 319 12.31 -7.08 8.30
CA PHE A 319 13.13 -8.23 7.98
C PHE A 319 14.63 -7.93 8.12
N ILE A 320 15.07 -6.71 7.78
CA ILE A 320 16.45 -6.27 8.02
C ILE A 320 16.79 -6.25 9.53
N ILE A 321 15.91 -5.72 10.37
CA ILE A 321 16.13 -5.69 11.83
C ILE A 321 16.19 -7.11 12.39
N MET A 322 15.30 -8.00 11.97
CA MET A 322 15.31 -9.40 12.40
C MET A 322 16.58 -10.14 11.95
N MET A 323 17.05 -9.88 10.72
CA MET A 323 18.32 -10.37 10.22
C MET A 323 19.48 -9.99 11.15
N TYR A 324 19.55 -8.72 11.55
CA TYR A 324 20.56 -8.23 12.50
C TYR A 324 20.36 -8.77 13.92
N TYR A 325 19.12 -8.91 14.39
CA TYR A 325 18.84 -9.52 15.69
C TYR A 325 19.46 -10.91 15.81
N PHE A 326 19.27 -11.76 14.80
CA PHE A 326 19.86 -13.09 14.79
C PHE A 326 21.38 -13.07 14.58
N MET A 327 21.91 -12.10 13.87
CA MET A 327 23.36 -11.91 13.75
C MET A 327 24.00 -11.50 15.08
N VAL A 328 23.36 -10.63 15.87
CA VAL A 328 23.80 -10.28 17.24
C VAL A 328 23.71 -11.50 18.16
N LYS A 329 22.65 -12.30 18.04
CA LYS A 329 22.55 -13.57 18.78
C LYS A 329 23.67 -14.53 18.42
N TYR A 330 23.99 -14.67 17.13
CA TYR A 330 25.13 -15.45 16.68
C TYR A 330 26.44 -14.94 17.32
N TYR A 331 26.69 -13.64 17.29
CA TYR A 331 27.92 -13.07 17.83
C TYR A 331 28.12 -13.37 19.32
N LYS A 332 27.03 -13.31 20.12
CA LYS A 332 27.03 -13.55 21.57
C LYS A 332 26.87 -15.04 21.98
N GLU A 333 26.66 -15.95 21.07
CA GLU A 333 26.49 -17.38 21.38
C GLU A 333 27.81 -18.11 21.36
N ASP A 334 27.99 -19.10 22.25
CA ASP A 334 29.19 -19.93 22.35
C ASP A 334 28.96 -21.35 21.87
N ASN A 335 27.70 -21.81 21.87
CA ASN A 335 27.35 -23.14 21.40
C ASN A 335 27.26 -23.19 19.88
N TYR A 336 28.13 -23.97 19.23
CA TYR A 336 28.22 -24.00 17.77
C TYR A 336 26.92 -24.38 17.05
N LYS A 337 26.10 -25.30 17.61
CA LYS A 337 24.80 -25.62 17.00
C LYS A 337 23.85 -24.44 17.04
N LYS A 338 23.80 -23.71 18.15
CA LYS A 338 22.99 -22.51 18.28
C LYS A 338 23.53 -21.36 17.43
N GLU A 339 24.86 -21.25 17.27
CA GLU A 339 25.49 -20.33 16.31
C GLU A 339 24.97 -20.56 14.90
N LEU A 340 24.97 -21.83 14.42
CA LEU A 340 24.47 -22.16 13.10
C LEU A 340 22.97 -21.88 12.94
N ILE A 341 22.15 -22.13 13.95
CA ILE A 341 20.72 -21.79 13.93
C ILE A 341 20.53 -20.30 13.80
N ASN A 342 21.29 -19.48 14.54
CA ASN A 342 21.18 -18.04 14.45
C ASN A 342 21.66 -17.52 13.08
N LEU A 343 22.71 -18.09 12.49
CA LEU A 343 23.13 -17.77 11.13
C LEU A 343 22.07 -18.17 10.08
N LEU A 344 21.47 -19.33 10.21
CA LEU A 344 20.36 -19.76 9.34
C LEU A 344 19.18 -18.79 9.40
N LEU A 345 18.75 -18.42 10.63
CA LEU A 345 17.63 -17.48 10.81
C LEU A 345 17.99 -16.09 10.27
N SER A 346 19.23 -15.62 10.47
CA SER A 346 19.70 -14.38 9.86
C SER A 346 19.63 -14.44 8.33
N GLY A 347 20.05 -15.55 7.72
CA GLY A 347 19.96 -15.77 6.26
C GLY A 347 18.53 -15.86 5.73
N ILE A 348 17.61 -16.49 6.49
CA ILE A 348 16.18 -16.53 6.14
C ILE A 348 15.59 -15.11 6.10
N PHE A 349 15.83 -14.30 7.14
CA PHE A 349 15.35 -12.93 7.19
C PHE A 349 16.03 -12.04 6.14
N MET A 350 17.29 -12.30 5.78
CA MET A 350 17.93 -11.65 4.63
C MET A 350 17.20 -12.01 3.32
N GLY A 351 16.84 -13.27 3.14
CA GLY A 351 16.04 -13.72 1.99
C GLY A 351 14.72 -12.98 1.89
N PHE A 352 13.96 -12.88 3.00
CA PHE A 352 12.71 -12.11 3.02
C PHE A 352 12.96 -10.62 2.74
N ALA A 353 13.97 -10.00 3.33
CA ALA A 353 14.27 -8.58 3.12
C ALA A 353 14.56 -8.28 1.63
N ILE A 354 15.41 -9.08 0.98
CA ILE A 354 15.75 -8.95 -0.44
C ILE A 354 14.52 -9.20 -1.33
N SER A 355 13.65 -10.12 -0.93
CA SER A 355 12.40 -10.43 -1.64
C SER A 355 11.35 -9.30 -1.54
N VAL A 356 11.55 -8.31 -0.66
CA VAL A 356 10.74 -7.08 -0.61
C VAL A 356 11.40 -5.96 -1.42
N LYS A 357 12.68 -5.67 -1.15
CA LYS A 357 13.45 -4.61 -1.84
C LYS A 357 14.92 -4.96 -1.94
N TRP A 358 15.53 -4.73 -3.10
CA TRP A 358 16.96 -5.01 -3.32
C TRP A 358 17.91 -4.18 -2.46
N ASN A 359 17.47 -3.01 -1.97
CA ASN A 359 18.28 -2.19 -1.06
C ASN A 359 18.69 -2.95 0.22
N ALA A 360 17.96 -3.99 0.62
CA ALA A 360 18.33 -4.88 1.71
C ALA A 360 19.68 -5.58 1.49
N CYS A 361 20.14 -5.74 0.24
CA CYS A 361 21.46 -6.28 -0.06
C CYS A 361 22.60 -5.43 0.54
N TYR A 362 22.44 -4.11 0.57
CA TYR A 362 23.44 -3.22 1.18
C TYR A 362 23.62 -3.48 2.68
N SER A 363 22.56 -3.89 3.35
CA SER A 363 22.60 -4.26 4.77
C SER A 363 23.44 -5.52 5.03
N ALA A 364 23.66 -6.38 4.04
CA ALA A 364 24.48 -7.58 4.17
C ALA A 364 25.97 -7.26 4.43
N VAL A 365 26.47 -6.09 4.08
CA VAL A 365 27.83 -5.64 4.37
C VAL A 365 28.08 -5.62 5.90
N GLY A 366 27.13 -5.09 6.66
CA GLY A 366 27.21 -5.09 8.13
C GLY A 366 27.18 -6.50 8.74
N LEU A 367 26.42 -7.44 8.13
CA LEU A 367 26.44 -8.85 8.55
C LEU A 367 27.82 -9.47 8.34
N ALA A 368 28.42 -9.25 7.18
CA ALA A 368 29.75 -9.75 6.87
C ALA A 368 30.77 -9.24 7.88
N PHE A 369 30.71 -7.96 8.25
CA PHE A 369 31.57 -7.38 9.28
C PHE A 369 31.45 -8.12 10.63
N ILE A 370 30.24 -8.35 11.12
CA ILE A 370 30.00 -9.04 12.40
C ILE A 370 30.48 -10.51 12.32
N LEU A 371 30.19 -11.18 11.20
CA LEU A 371 30.61 -12.55 10.94
C LEU A 371 32.14 -12.69 11.00
N PHE A 372 32.84 -11.90 10.20
CA PHE A 372 34.30 -11.97 10.12
C PHE A 372 34.96 -11.57 11.44
N ARG A 373 34.43 -10.59 12.15
CA ARG A 373 34.90 -10.21 13.47
C ARG A 373 34.89 -11.42 14.40
N LYS A 374 33.80 -12.16 14.49
CA LYS A 374 33.71 -13.36 15.35
C LYS A 374 34.62 -14.48 14.86
N LEU A 375 34.72 -14.71 13.56
CA LEU A 375 35.62 -15.75 13.00
C LEU A 375 37.08 -15.46 13.30
N LEU A 376 37.51 -14.19 13.27
CA LEU A 376 38.86 -13.78 13.64
C LEU A 376 39.16 -13.99 15.12
N GLU A 377 38.16 -13.78 15.98
CA GLU A 377 38.29 -14.00 17.43
C GLU A 377 38.41 -15.51 17.77
N LYS A 378 37.59 -16.36 17.15
CA LYS A 378 37.51 -17.79 17.50
C LYS A 378 38.33 -18.72 16.61
N LYS A 379 38.95 -18.32 15.59
CA LYS A 379 39.84 -19.05 14.63
C LYS A 379 39.55 -20.54 14.33
N GLU A 380 38.71 -21.17 15.16
CA GLU A 380 38.26 -22.55 15.02
C GLU A 380 37.10 -22.66 14.06
N ARG A 381 37.07 -23.72 13.24
CA ARG A 381 35.95 -24.06 12.35
C ARG A 381 35.61 -23.01 11.29
N VAL A 382 36.52 -22.09 10.99
CA VAL A 382 36.28 -20.98 10.03
C VAL A 382 35.74 -21.52 8.69
N ILE A 383 36.45 -22.45 8.06
CA ILE A 383 36.07 -23.02 6.77
C ILE A 383 34.68 -23.68 6.84
N LYS A 384 34.44 -24.45 7.90
CA LYS A 384 33.14 -25.14 8.11
C LYS A 384 31.99 -24.14 8.26
N THR A 385 32.22 -23.04 8.99
CA THR A 385 31.21 -21.98 9.16
C THR A 385 30.96 -21.24 7.84
N LEU A 386 32.01 -20.96 7.06
CA LEU A 386 31.88 -20.31 5.75
C LEU A 386 31.12 -21.19 4.73
N LEU A 387 31.30 -22.52 4.78
CA LEU A 387 30.50 -23.44 3.95
C LEU A 387 29.01 -23.39 4.33
N TRP A 388 28.69 -23.33 5.62
CA TRP A 388 27.31 -23.13 6.07
C TRP A 388 26.78 -21.75 5.65
N CYS A 389 27.62 -20.70 5.69
CA CYS A 389 27.22 -19.37 5.23
C CYS A 389 26.87 -19.34 3.74
N LEU A 390 27.55 -20.13 2.89
CA LEU A 390 27.16 -20.28 1.49
C LEU A 390 25.72 -20.80 1.35
N LEU A 391 25.35 -21.80 2.14
CA LEU A 391 23.98 -22.31 2.17
C LEU A 391 22.99 -21.27 2.71
N PHE A 392 23.33 -20.61 3.83
CA PHE A 392 22.39 -19.75 4.55
C PHE A 392 22.21 -18.36 3.93
N PHE A 393 23.28 -17.76 3.38
CA PHE A 393 23.29 -16.40 2.86
C PHE A 393 23.33 -16.28 1.33
N VAL A 394 23.44 -17.42 0.60
CA VAL A 394 23.34 -17.44 -0.86
C VAL A 394 22.20 -18.32 -1.31
N LEU A 395 22.26 -19.63 -1.06
CA LEU A 395 21.29 -20.57 -1.61
C LEU A 395 19.88 -20.36 -1.01
N ASN A 396 19.78 -20.19 0.30
CA ASN A 396 18.51 -20.00 0.99
C ASN A 396 17.79 -18.67 0.60
N PRO A 397 18.47 -17.49 0.54
CA PRO A 397 17.84 -16.28 0.02
C PRO A 397 17.36 -16.40 -1.43
N ILE A 398 18.13 -17.03 -2.31
CA ILE A 398 17.72 -17.28 -3.70
C ILE A 398 16.47 -18.15 -3.75
N LEU A 399 16.41 -19.21 -2.94
CA LEU A 399 15.24 -20.09 -2.87
C LEU A 399 14.01 -19.29 -2.40
N ILE A 400 14.11 -18.55 -1.30
CA ILE A 400 13.02 -17.71 -0.78
C ILE A 400 12.56 -16.73 -1.84
N TYR A 401 13.51 -16.03 -2.49
CA TYR A 401 13.23 -15.07 -3.54
C TYR A 401 12.42 -15.70 -4.68
N CYS A 402 12.86 -16.84 -5.20
CA CYS A 402 12.17 -17.53 -6.27
C CYS A 402 10.77 -18.04 -5.85
N LEU A 403 10.60 -18.46 -4.59
CA LEU A 403 9.32 -18.91 -4.07
C LEU A 403 8.30 -17.77 -3.95
N CYS A 404 8.72 -16.53 -3.77
CA CYS A 404 7.84 -15.37 -3.71
C CYS A 404 7.13 -15.07 -5.04
N TYR A 405 7.59 -15.65 -6.15
CA TYR A 405 6.96 -15.52 -7.46
C TYR A 405 5.92 -16.60 -7.78
N LEU A 406 5.73 -17.60 -6.90
CA LEU A 406 4.82 -18.71 -7.17
C LEU A 406 3.34 -18.30 -7.31
N PRO A 407 2.80 -17.38 -6.49
CA PRO A 407 1.37 -17.06 -6.53
C PRO A 407 0.98 -16.12 -7.67
N ASP A 408 1.93 -15.58 -8.44
CA ASP A 408 1.70 -14.40 -9.25
C ASP A 408 1.62 -14.68 -10.74
N LYS A 409 0.67 -14.03 -11.41
CA LYS A 409 0.62 -13.93 -12.87
C LYS A 409 1.51 -12.77 -13.33
N VAL A 410 2.81 -12.94 -13.20
CA VAL A 410 3.79 -11.92 -13.65
C VAL A 410 3.89 -11.87 -15.18
N TRP A 411 3.51 -12.96 -15.85
CA TRP A 411 3.70 -13.13 -17.30
C TRP A 411 2.42 -13.59 -18.00
N LYS A 412 2.21 -13.05 -19.18
CA LYS A 412 1.19 -13.56 -20.09
C LYS A 412 1.59 -14.96 -20.56
N ASP A 413 0.71 -15.94 -20.42
CA ASP A 413 0.85 -17.32 -20.88
C ASP A 413 1.89 -18.18 -20.16
N ASP A 414 2.46 -17.74 -19.05
CA ASP A 414 3.60 -18.41 -18.45
C ASP A 414 3.30 -19.12 -17.13
N VAL A 415 3.81 -20.33 -17.07
CA VAL A 415 3.97 -21.09 -15.84
C VAL A 415 5.23 -20.59 -15.14
N TRP A 416 5.21 -20.53 -13.81
CA TRP A 416 6.39 -20.22 -13.02
C TRP A 416 7.61 -21.03 -13.48
N SER A 417 8.73 -20.35 -13.74
CA SER A 417 10.01 -20.94 -14.08
C SER A 417 11.18 -20.08 -13.61
N PHE A 418 12.32 -20.69 -13.36
CA PHE A 418 13.53 -19.90 -13.02
C PHE A 418 13.94 -18.93 -14.14
N LYS A 419 13.66 -19.27 -15.41
CA LYS A 419 13.93 -18.39 -16.54
C LYS A 419 13.09 -17.12 -16.43
N ASN A 420 11.80 -17.24 -16.15
CA ASN A 420 10.88 -16.11 -16.06
C ASN A 420 11.23 -15.22 -14.87
N VAL A 421 11.56 -15.81 -13.71
CA VAL A 421 12.06 -15.04 -12.56
C VAL A 421 13.32 -14.27 -12.92
N PHE A 422 14.26 -14.88 -13.66
CA PHE A 422 15.47 -14.21 -14.09
C PHE A 422 15.19 -13.07 -15.09
N GLU A 423 14.33 -13.28 -16.08
CA GLU A 423 13.93 -12.26 -17.05
C GLU A 423 13.22 -11.08 -16.38
N HIS A 424 12.34 -11.33 -15.42
CA HIS A 424 11.72 -10.28 -14.61
C HIS A 424 12.77 -9.44 -13.85
N ASN A 425 13.73 -10.11 -13.20
CA ASN A 425 14.82 -9.40 -12.52
C ASN A 425 15.66 -8.56 -13.48
N LEU A 426 15.88 -9.05 -14.70
CA LEU A 426 16.61 -8.29 -15.72
C LEU A 426 15.81 -7.05 -16.17
N MET A 427 14.48 -7.15 -16.29
CA MET A 427 13.61 -5.99 -16.59
C MET A 427 13.65 -4.97 -15.44
N MET A 428 13.51 -5.41 -14.18
CA MET A 428 13.64 -4.55 -13.02
C MET A 428 15.00 -3.83 -12.99
N PHE A 429 16.08 -4.55 -13.27
CA PHE A 429 17.42 -3.96 -13.31
C PHE A 429 17.54 -2.89 -14.40
N LYS A 430 17.03 -3.16 -15.61
CA LYS A 430 17.01 -2.18 -16.70
C LYS A 430 16.20 -0.95 -16.33
N TYR A 431 14.99 -1.13 -15.77
CA TYR A 431 14.15 -0.04 -15.30
C TYR A 431 14.92 0.87 -14.32
N HIS A 432 15.51 0.31 -13.26
CA HIS A 432 16.26 1.12 -12.28
C HIS A 432 17.54 1.74 -12.84
N HIS A 433 18.17 1.12 -13.84
CA HIS A 433 19.37 1.65 -14.49
C HIS A 433 19.07 2.83 -15.41
N GLU A 434 17.91 2.80 -16.07
CA GLU A 434 17.46 3.83 -17.01
C GLU A 434 16.66 4.95 -16.35
N LEU A 435 16.28 4.78 -15.08
CA LEU A 435 15.49 5.75 -14.32
C LEU A 435 16.27 7.05 -14.13
N ASN A 436 15.76 8.11 -14.72
CA ASN A 436 16.22 9.48 -14.47
C ASN A 436 15.30 10.15 -13.44
N ALA A 437 15.89 10.84 -12.47
CA ALA A 437 15.12 11.60 -11.50
C ALA A 437 14.30 12.68 -12.21
N SER A 438 12.99 12.66 -12.02
CA SER A 438 12.07 13.64 -12.59
C SER A 438 12.06 14.98 -11.82
N HIS A 439 12.68 15.01 -10.65
CA HIS A 439 12.77 16.19 -9.79
C HIS A 439 14.18 16.40 -9.26
N HIS A 440 14.52 17.65 -8.94
CA HIS A 440 15.80 17.97 -8.32
C HIS A 440 15.86 17.44 -6.89
N PHE A 441 17.07 17.03 -6.47
CA PHE A 441 17.32 16.69 -5.06
C PHE A 441 17.15 17.95 -4.21
N GLU A 442 16.16 17.96 -3.35
CA GLU A 442 15.94 18.98 -2.33
C GLU A 442 15.91 18.32 -0.96
N SER A 443 16.83 18.69 -0.09
CA SER A 443 16.70 18.41 1.33
C SER A 443 15.80 19.48 1.96
N ARG A 444 14.62 19.09 2.41
CA ARG A 444 13.74 19.93 3.21
C ARG A 444 13.96 19.69 4.69
#